data_8efe94bab10ec55968cd58a33e6702d6
#
_entry.id   8efe94bab10ec55968cd58a33e6702d6
#
_cell.length_a   1.000
_cell.length_b   1.000
_cell.length_c   1.000
_cell.angle_alpha   90.00
_cell.angle_beta   90.00
_cell.angle_gamma   90.00
#
_symmetry.space_group_name_H-M   'P 1'
#
loop_
_entity.id
_entity.type
_entity.pdbx_description
1 polymer ?
#
loop_
_entity_poly.entity_id
_entity_poly.type
_entity_poly.pdbx_seq_one_letter_code
_entity_poly.pdbx_strand_id
1 'polypeptide(L)'
;DEWLNQPRTEIKVTRIAPPIAFCSATLATPDMATFMRDCGIADAMTMIAVSPFDYENNAMLYIPAGASPSPDQPEFTQWMITEIKTLVNYARGGAFLLFTSYRNMQAATQSLRHDFERMGLLCLVQGEMPKLEIAKRFKDNGNAVLFATKSFWEGVSVEDDALRLVIIDKMPFTSPGPLFDAQKRHLSRYAAEKGVKGRDLEWYPFNNLDVPVMTLDLKQGAGRLIRTQRD
;
A
#
# COMPACT_ATOMS: atom_id res chain seq x y z
N ASP A 1 -0.87 5.06 -62.53
CA ASP A 1 -1.66 5.83 -61.53
C ASP A 1 -3.12 5.38 -61.34
N GLU A 2 -3.50 4.24 -61.92
CA GLU A 2 -4.85 3.64 -61.75
C GLU A 2 -5.08 2.95 -60.39
N TRP A 3 -4.05 2.77 -59.56
CA TRP A 3 -4.14 2.14 -58.27
C TRP A 3 -4.68 3.05 -57.15
N LEU A 4 -4.75 4.34 -57.37
CA LEU A 4 -5.19 5.31 -56.33
C LEU A 4 -6.71 5.54 -56.30
N ASN A 5 -7.48 5.00 -57.28
CA ASN A 5 -8.93 5.22 -57.43
C ASN A 5 -9.80 3.98 -57.19
N GLN A 6 -9.27 2.93 -56.62
CA GLN A 6 -10.13 1.83 -56.19
C GLN A 6 -10.85 2.20 -54.90
N PRO A 7 -12.17 1.93 -54.80
CA PRO A 7 -12.89 2.17 -53.54
C PRO A 7 -12.26 1.30 -52.46
N ARG A 8 -11.72 1.93 -51.44
CA ARG A 8 -11.25 1.23 -50.24
C ARG A 8 -12.44 0.54 -49.59
N THR A 9 -12.54 -0.79 -49.75
CA THR A 9 -13.49 -1.60 -49.01
C THR A 9 -13.14 -1.45 -47.54
N GLU A 10 -13.93 -0.70 -46.77
CA GLU A 10 -13.84 -0.65 -45.33
C GLU A 10 -14.10 -2.05 -44.77
N ILE A 11 -13.06 -2.77 -44.43
CA ILE A 11 -13.21 -4.03 -43.69
C ILE A 11 -13.61 -3.64 -42.27
N LYS A 12 -14.89 -3.65 -42.00
CA LYS A 12 -15.41 -3.54 -40.64
C LYS A 12 -15.04 -4.79 -39.86
N VAL A 13 -13.89 -4.80 -39.21
CA VAL A 13 -13.51 -5.87 -38.28
C VAL A 13 -14.31 -5.68 -37.01
N THR A 14 -15.46 -6.34 -36.92
CA THR A 14 -16.18 -6.45 -35.67
C THR A 14 -15.49 -7.48 -34.80
N ARG A 15 -14.49 -7.05 -34.02
CA ARG A 15 -13.95 -7.86 -32.94
C ARG A 15 -14.98 -7.84 -31.81
N ILE A 16 -15.66 -8.97 -31.63
CA ILE A 16 -16.39 -9.23 -30.38
C ILE A 16 -15.29 -9.53 -29.35
N ALA A 17 -14.90 -8.53 -28.57
CA ALA A 17 -14.00 -8.75 -27.45
C ALA A 17 -14.73 -9.64 -26.42
N PRO A 18 -14.08 -10.67 -25.86
CA PRO A 18 -14.66 -11.42 -24.76
C PRO A 18 -14.97 -10.48 -23.59
N PRO A 19 -16.01 -10.77 -22.80
CA PRO A 19 -16.30 -9.98 -21.60
C PRO A 19 -15.10 -10.05 -20.65
N ILE A 20 -14.69 -8.90 -20.12
CA ILE A 20 -13.60 -8.79 -19.15
C ILE A 20 -14.20 -8.38 -17.81
N ALA A 21 -13.84 -9.09 -16.76
CA ALA A 21 -14.18 -8.74 -15.39
C ALA A 21 -12.89 -8.43 -14.59
N PHE A 22 -12.89 -7.30 -13.90
CA PHE A 22 -11.86 -6.92 -12.97
C PHE A 22 -12.40 -7.11 -11.56
N CYS A 23 -11.64 -7.78 -10.69
CA CYS A 23 -12.01 -8.02 -9.30
C CYS A 23 -10.80 -7.78 -8.39
N SER A 24 -10.97 -6.91 -7.40
CA SER A 24 -9.97 -6.67 -6.36
C SER A 24 -10.62 -5.96 -5.17
N ALA A 25 -10.04 -6.12 -3.99
CA ALA A 25 -10.45 -5.39 -2.80
C ALA A 25 -10.15 -3.88 -2.86
N THR A 26 -9.38 -3.43 -3.83
CA THR A 26 -8.83 -2.06 -3.90
C THR A 26 -9.10 -1.32 -5.20
N LEU A 27 -9.95 -1.85 -6.11
CA LEU A 27 -10.27 -1.18 -7.39
C LEU A 27 -10.86 0.22 -7.21
N ALA A 28 -11.72 0.40 -6.19
CA ALA A 28 -12.36 1.67 -5.87
C ALA A 28 -11.50 2.53 -4.91
N THR A 29 -10.24 2.77 -5.25
CA THR A 29 -9.36 3.61 -4.44
C THR A 29 -8.71 4.70 -5.29
N PRO A 30 -9.08 5.99 -5.13
CA PRO A 30 -10.13 6.49 -4.22
C PRO A 30 -11.55 6.12 -4.67
N ASP A 31 -11.79 5.95 -5.97
CA ASP A 31 -13.07 5.61 -6.56
C ASP A 31 -12.92 4.76 -7.84
N MET A 32 -14.02 4.21 -8.33
CA MET A 32 -14.05 3.40 -9.55
C MET A 32 -13.75 4.21 -10.82
N ALA A 33 -14.08 5.50 -10.83
CA ALA A 33 -13.84 6.36 -12.00
C ALA A 33 -12.34 6.54 -12.26
N THR A 34 -11.54 6.63 -11.21
CA THR A 34 -10.07 6.67 -11.31
C THR A 34 -9.53 5.40 -11.95
N PHE A 35 -9.94 4.22 -11.48
CA PHE A 35 -9.54 2.95 -12.08
C PHE A 35 -9.95 2.84 -13.55
N MET A 36 -11.20 3.16 -13.87
CA MET A 36 -11.72 3.11 -15.23
C MET A 36 -10.95 4.03 -16.18
N ARG A 37 -10.68 5.26 -15.75
CA ARG A 37 -9.86 6.21 -16.51
C ARG A 37 -8.45 5.68 -16.78
N ASP A 38 -7.79 5.14 -15.75
CA ASP A 38 -6.41 4.67 -15.84
C ASP A 38 -6.28 3.41 -16.72
N CYS A 39 -7.34 2.60 -16.78
CA CYS A 39 -7.45 1.45 -17.68
C CYS A 39 -7.99 1.79 -19.08
N GLY A 40 -8.39 3.04 -19.34
CA GLY A 40 -9.01 3.44 -20.61
C GLY A 40 -10.40 2.83 -20.85
N ILE A 41 -11.14 2.52 -19.78
CA ILE A 41 -12.49 1.95 -19.84
C ILE A 41 -13.49 3.09 -19.80
N ALA A 42 -14.23 3.27 -20.94
CA ALA A 42 -15.20 4.35 -21.06
C ALA A 42 -16.55 4.01 -20.41
N ASP A 43 -16.92 2.73 -20.42
CA ASP A 43 -18.22 2.25 -19.93
C ASP A 43 -18.05 0.84 -19.34
N ALA A 44 -18.49 0.67 -18.09
CA ALA A 44 -18.48 -0.61 -17.40
C ALA A 44 -19.54 -0.65 -16.30
N MET A 45 -20.12 -1.81 -16.08
CA MET A 45 -20.90 -2.05 -14.86
C MET A 45 -19.94 -2.17 -13.68
N THR A 46 -20.22 -1.44 -12.62
CA THR A 46 -19.41 -1.44 -11.40
C THR A 46 -20.20 -1.95 -10.20
N MET A 47 -19.56 -2.71 -9.35
CA MET A 47 -20.14 -3.18 -8.09
C MET A 47 -19.11 -3.05 -6.96
N ILE A 48 -19.54 -2.49 -5.85
CA ILE A 48 -18.75 -2.44 -4.62
C ILE A 48 -19.49 -3.28 -3.58
N ALA A 49 -18.88 -4.40 -3.19
CA ALA A 49 -19.40 -5.21 -2.11
C ALA A 49 -18.97 -4.64 -0.75
N VAL A 50 -19.86 -4.66 0.21
CA VAL A 50 -19.54 -4.30 1.59
C VAL A 50 -18.57 -5.34 2.17
N SER A 51 -17.59 -4.88 2.95
CA SER A 51 -16.68 -5.80 3.64
C SER A 51 -17.44 -6.70 4.60
N PRO A 52 -17.17 -8.02 4.60
CA PRO A 52 -17.77 -8.93 5.57
C PRO A 52 -17.11 -8.88 6.96
N PHE A 53 -16.06 -8.07 7.12
CA PHE A 53 -15.28 -8.01 8.34
C PHE A 53 -15.81 -6.93 9.28
N ASP A 54 -15.92 -7.27 10.57
CA ASP A 54 -16.32 -6.37 11.64
C ASP A 54 -15.11 -5.57 12.16
N TYR A 55 -14.71 -4.56 11.39
CA TYR A 55 -13.58 -3.70 11.76
C TYR A 55 -13.84 -2.88 13.02
N GLU A 56 -15.10 -2.56 13.31
CA GLU A 56 -15.49 -1.71 14.42
C GLU A 56 -15.21 -2.38 15.77
N ASN A 57 -15.44 -3.69 15.85
CA ASN A 57 -15.24 -4.45 17.07
C ASN A 57 -13.88 -5.19 17.12
N ASN A 58 -13.29 -5.51 15.98
CA ASN A 58 -12.09 -6.35 15.90
C ASN A 58 -10.82 -5.61 15.52
N ALA A 59 -10.88 -4.30 15.23
CA ALA A 59 -9.70 -3.52 14.89
C ALA A 59 -9.64 -2.20 15.67
N MET A 60 -8.43 -1.79 16.02
CA MET A 60 -8.15 -0.49 16.61
C MET A 60 -7.10 0.24 15.78
N LEU A 61 -7.44 1.45 15.32
CA LEU A 61 -6.48 2.34 14.70
C LEU A 61 -5.80 3.19 15.78
N TYR A 62 -4.49 2.99 15.94
CA TYR A 62 -3.67 3.84 16.79
C TYR A 62 -2.94 4.90 15.98
N ILE A 63 -3.14 6.15 16.32
CA ILE A 63 -2.37 7.28 15.80
C ILE A 63 -1.76 7.97 17.02
N PRO A 64 -0.42 8.07 17.10
CA PRO A 64 0.23 8.72 18.25
C PRO A 64 -0.28 10.13 18.47
N ALA A 65 -0.69 10.43 19.71
CA ALA A 65 -1.11 11.77 20.08
C ALA A 65 0.10 12.67 20.37
N GLY A 66 -0.01 13.96 20.06
CA GLY A 66 1.02 14.96 20.34
C GLY A 66 1.92 15.29 19.16
N ALA A 67 2.99 16.03 19.42
CA ALA A 67 3.93 16.47 18.39
C ALA A 67 4.89 15.33 18.01
N SER A 68 4.47 14.44 17.10
CA SER A 68 5.42 13.52 16.48
C SER A 68 6.38 14.31 15.59
N PRO A 69 7.69 13.97 15.59
CA PRO A 69 8.63 14.57 14.66
C PRO A 69 8.21 14.30 13.21
N SER A 70 8.45 15.24 12.32
CA SER A 70 8.25 15.01 10.89
C SER A 70 9.25 13.95 10.38
N PRO A 71 8.87 13.09 9.40
CA PRO A 71 9.74 12.03 8.90
C PRO A 71 11.09 12.45 8.33
N ASP A 72 11.25 13.72 8.02
CA ASP A 72 12.49 14.35 7.56
C ASP A 72 13.39 14.89 8.71
N GLN A 73 12.86 14.95 9.93
CA GLN A 73 13.62 15.40 11.11
C GLN A 73 14.51 14.27 11.66
N PRO A 74 15.70 14.61 12.18
CA PRO A 74 16.65 13.63 12.75
C PRO A 74 16.05 12.80 13.90
N GLU A 75 15.17 13.40 14.69
CA GLU A 75 14.53 12.81 15.87
C GLU A 75 13.51 11.73 15.51
N PHE A 76 12.99 11.74 14.28
CA PHE A 76 11.94 10.82 13.84
C PHE A 76 12.32 9.35 14.05
N THR A 77 13.53 8.98 13.68
CA THR A 77 13.99 7.58 13.80
C THR A 77 13.96 7.09 15.24
N GLN A 78 14.46 7.90 16.18
CA GLN A 78 14.47 7.51 17.59
C GLN A 78 13.08 7.48 18.19
N TRP A 79 12.23 8.43 17.85
CA TRP A 79 10.83 8.46 18.24
C TRP A 79 10.07 7.23 17.72
N MET A 80 10.20 6.91 16.44
CA MET A 80 9.61 5.74 15.79
C MET A 80 10.03 4.42 16.48
N ILE A 81 11.32 4.26 16.81
CA ILE A 81 11.84 3.09 17.51
C ILE A 81 11.18 2.96 18.89
N THR A 82 11.00 4.06 19.61
CA THR A 82 10.35 4.08 20.93
C THR A 82 8.89 3.67 20.84
N GLU A 83 8.15 4.20 19.86
CA GLU A 83 6.75 3.84 19.60
C GLU A 83 6.63 2.35 19.24
N ILE A 84 7.46 1.86 18.31
CA ILE A 84 7.47 0.44 17.93
C ILE A 84 7.72 -0.44 19.16
N LYS A 85 8.71 -0.13 19.98
CA LYS A 85 9.02 -0.89 21.19
C LYS A 85 7.82 -0.96 22.13
N THR A 86 7.16 0.16 22.35
CA THR A 86 5.99 0.28 23.20
C THR A 86 4.84 -0.59 22.71
N LEU A 87 4.49 -0.46 21.42
CA LEU A 87 3.37 -1.19 20.83
C LEU A 87 3.62 -2.71 20.76
N VAL A 88 4.83 -3.13 20.38
CA VAL A 88 5.18 -4.55 20.34
C VAL A 88 5.17 -5.18 21.72
N ASN A 89 5.57 -4.43 22.76
CA ASN A 89 5.49 -4.88 24.16
C ASN A 89 4.02 -5.12 24.59
N TYR A 90 3.11 -4.22 24.23
CA TYR A 90 1.67 -4.40 24.51
C TYR A 90 1.08 -5.59 23.74
N ALA A 91 1.42 -5.74 22.46
CA ALA A 91 0.92 -6.83 21.62
C ALA A 91 1.57 -8.19 21.94
N ARG A 92 2.71 -8.22 22.64
CA ARG A 92 3.49 -9.43 22.94
C ARG A 92 3.90 -10.19 21.68
N GLY A 93 4.36 -9.47 20.64
CA GLY A 93 4.67 -10.02 19.32
C GLY A 93 3.43 -10.17 18.43
N GLY A 94 3.49 -11.08 17.46
CA GLY A 94 2.48 -11.15 16.40
C GLY A 94 2.44 -9.86 15.59
N ALA A 95 3.60 -9.27 15.29
CA ALA A 95 3.70 -7.93 14.77
C ALA A 95 4.36 -7.86 13.38
N PHE A 96 3.73 -7.16 12.45
CA PHE A 96 4.35 -6.71 11.20
C PHE A 96 4.80 -5.25 11.36
N LEU A 97 6.10 -5.01 11.24
CA LEU A 97 6.70 -3.69 11.20
C LEU A 97 7.01 -3.37 9.74
N LEU A 98 6.16 -2.56 9.13
CA LEU A 98 6.18 -2.25 7.70
C LEU A 98 6.83 -0.88 7.48
N PHE A 99 8.05 -0.89 6.98
CA PHE A 99 8.84 0.32 6.76
C PHE A 99 8.71 0.80 5.31
N THR A 100 8.68 2.10 5.14
CA THR A 100 8.70 2.74 3.82
C THR A 100 10.12 2.89 3.27
N SER A 101 11.15 2.64 4.10
CA SER A 101 12.54 2.68 3.67
C SER A 101 13.41 1.61 4.35
N TYR A 102 14.39 1.09 3.61
CA TYR A 102 15.40 0.18 4.17
C TYR A 102 16.19 0.80 5.33
N ARG A 103 16.48 2.10 5.26
CA ARG A 103 17.19 2.83 6.31
C ARG A 103 16.45 2.74 7.64
N ASN A 104 15.15 3.02 7.66
CA ASN A 104 14.33 2.95 8.87
C ASN A 104 14.22 1.50 9.37
N MET A 105 14.02 0.55 8.46
CA MET A 105 13.99 -0.87 8.81
C MET A 105 15.29 -1.32 9.49
N GLN A 106 16.45 -0.99 8.93
CA GLN A 106 17.73 -1.34 9.49
C GLN A 106 17.97 -0.69 10.86
N ALA A 107 17.66 0.60 11.00
CA ALA A 107 17.77 1.31 12.28
C ALA A 107 16.91 0.68 13.38
N ALA A 108 15.65 0.36 13.05
CA ALA A 108 14.76 -0.31 13.98
C ALA A 108 15.23 -1.73 14.33
N THR A 109 15.69 -2.50 13.34
CA THR A 109 16.23 -3.86 13.56
C THR A 109 17.45 -3.83 14.48
N GLN A 110 18.41 -2.95 14.22
CA GLN A 110 19.63 -2.82 15.04
C GLN A 110 19.30 -2.46 16.48
N SER A 111 18.31 -1.60 16.68
CA SER A 111 17.97 -1.10 18.02
C SER A 111 17.08 -2.04 18.81
N LEU A 112 16.18 -2.79 18.16
CA LEU A 112 15.10 -3.49 18.84
C LEU A 112 15.26 -5.01 18.86
N ARG A 113 15.97 -5.60 17.89
CA ARG A 113 16.07 -7.06 17.73
C ARG A 113 16.48 -7.76 19.02
N HIS A 114 17.57 -7.31 19.64
CA HIS A 114 18.10 -7.92 20.85
C HIS A 114 17.13 -7.81 22.03
N ASP A 115 16.43 -6.70 22.17
CA ASP A 115 15.44 -6.51 23.22
C ASP A 115 14.24 -7.46 23.02
N PHE A 116 13.75 -7.60 21.81
CA PHE A 116 12.64 -8.50 21.49
C PHE A 116 13.03 -9.98 21.65
N GLU A 117 14.23 -10.36 21.23
CA GLU A 117 14.74 -11.73 21.44
C GLU A 117 14.89 -12.07 22.93
N ARG A 118 15.33 -11.12 23.78
CA ARG A 118 15.33 -11.29 25.25
C ARG A 118 13.95 -11.46 25.87
N MET A 119 12.91 -10.94 25.21
CA MET A 119 11.52 -11.14 25.59
C MET A 119 10.95 -12.47 25.09
N GLY A 120 11.74 -13.30 24.41
CA GLY A 120 11.31 -14.57 23.81
C GLY A 120 10.55 -14.42 22.49
N LEU A 121 10.63 -13.26 21.83
CA LEU A 121 10.00 -13.04 20.52
C LEU A 121 10.94 -13.47 19.39
N LEU A 122 10.40 -14.13 18.38
CA LEU A 122 11.15 -14.49 17.18
C LEU A 122 11.24 -13.27 16.25
N CYS A 123 12.43 -12.73 16.07
CA CYS A 123 12.68 -11.65 15.13
C CYS A 123 12.98 -12.18 13.74
N LEU A 124 12.18 -11.78 12.77
CA LEU A 124 12.33 -12.10 11.35
C LEU A 124 12.62 -10.82 10.58
N VAL A 125 13.65 -10.83 9.73
CA VAL A 125 14.06 -9.64 8.97
C VAL A 125 14.05 -9.95 7.48
N GLN A 126 13.43 -9.07 6.71
CA GLN A 126 13.43 -9.17 5.25
C GLN A 126 14.86 -9.16 4.71
N GLY A 127 15.18 -10.15 3.87
CA GLY A 127 16.49 -10.31 3.26
C GLY A 127 17.40 -11.32 3.96
N GLU A 128 17.11 -11.74 5.20
CA GLU A 128 17.88 -12.79 5.88
C GLU A 128 17.54 -14.20 5.42
N MET A 129 16.35 -14.39 4.86
CA MET A 129 15.91 -15.67 4.29
C MET A 129 14.85 -15.44 3.20
N PRO A 130 14.47 -16.48 2.41
CA PRO A 130 13.44 -16.38 1.40
C PRO A 130 12.09 -15.93 1.98
N LYS A 131 11.33 -15.10 1.24
CA LYS A 131 10.05 -14.54 1.68
C LYS A 131 9.04 -15.58 2.16
N LEU A 132 8.94 -16.72 1.47
CA LEU A 132 8.04 -17.81 1.84
C LEU A 132 8.44 -18.47 3.16
N GLU A 133 9.74 -18.58 3.43
CA GLU A 133 10.25 -19.12 4.69
C GLU A 133 9.95 -18.18 5.86
N ILE A 134 10.13 -16.86 5.67
CA ILE A 134 9.73 -15.84 6.66
C ILE A 134 8.24 -15.98 6.99
N ALA A 135 7.38 -16.04 5.97
CA ALA A 135 5.94 -16.15 6.15
C ALA A 135 5.54 -17.40 6.93
N LYS A 136 6.16 -18.54 6.59
CA LYS A 136 5.93 -19.80 7.29
C LYS A 136 6.36 -19.74 8.76
N ARG A 137 7.58 -19.27 9.03
CA ARG A 137 8.10 -19.16 10.42
C ARG A 137 7.26 -18.18 11.24
N PHE A 138 6.81 -17.09 10.65
CA PHE A 138 5.93 -16.14 11.32
C PHE A 138 4.62 -16.81 11.75
N LYS A 139 3.96 -17.52 10.84
CA LYS A 139 2.71 -18.24 11.11
C LYS A 139 2.89 -19.34 12.17
N ASP A 140 3.92 -20.15 12.05
CA ASP A 140 4.17 -21.30 12.93
C ASP A 140 4.53 -20.87 14.35
N ASN A 141 5.11 -19.69 14.54
CA ASN A 141 5.60 -19.22 15.84
C ASN A 141 4.52 -18.50 16.68
N GLY A 142 3.59 -17.78 16.06
CA GLY A 142 2.48 -17.08 16.74
C GLY A 142 2.84 -15.82 17.53
N ASN A 143 4.13 -15.59 17.87
CA ASN A 143 4.59 -14.39 18.58
C ASN A 143 5.83 -13.74 17.91
N ALA A 144 5.99 -13.94 16.61
CA ALA A 144 7.09 -13.35 15.85
C ALA A 144 6.89 -11.84 15.63
N VAL A 145 8.02 -11.15 15.38
CA VAL A 145 8.08 -9.77 14.93
C VAL A 145 8.79 -9.72 13.59
N LEU A 146 8.13 -9.24 12.56
CA LEU A 146 8.66 -9.12 11.22
C LEU A 146 9.07 -7.67 10.92
N PHE A 147 10.33 -7.47 10.58
CA PHE A 147 10.87 -6.22 10.05
C PHE A 147 10.90 -6.30 8.52
N ALA A 148 10.07 -5.52 7.82
CA ALA A 148 9.95 -5.59 6.37
C ALA A 148 9.66 -4.25 5.72
N THR A 149 10.01 -4.12 4.44
CA THR A 149 9.66 -2.95 3.61
C THR A 149 8.43 -3.23 2.74
N LYS A 150 7.96 -2.23 2.00
CA LYS A 150 6.79 -2.29 1.11
C LYS A 150 6.77 -3.53 0.21
N SER A 151 7.91 -3.99 -0.29
CA SER A 151 7.98 -5.19 -1.13
C SER A 151 7.48 -6.47 -0.44
N PHE A 152 7.38 -6.45 0.87
CA PHE A 152 6.83 -7.54 1.67
C PHE A 152 5.32 -7.41 1.94
N TRP A 153 4.73 -6.22 1.74
CA TRP A 153 3.32 -5.98 1.96
C TRP A 153 2.44 -6.79 1.01
N GLU A 154 2.96 -7.15 -0.15
CA GLU A 154 2.28 -7.98 -1.14
C GLU A 154 2.68 -9.45 -1.00
N GLY A 155 1.73 -10.36 -1.24
CA GLY A 155 2.00 -11.80 -1.38
C GLY A 155 2.36 -12.55 -0.10
N VAL A 156 2.23 -11.98 1.09
CA VAL A 156 2.31 -12.69 2.37
C VAL A 156 0.92 -12.72 2.98
N SER A 157 0.38 -13.92 3.15
CA SER A 157 -0.86 -14.16 3.89
C SER A 157 -0.51 -14.80 5.20
N VAL A 158 -0.84 -14.14 6.29
CA VAL A 158 -0.86 -14.70 7.64
C VAL A 158 -2.30 -14.57 8.11
N GLU A 159 -2.89 -15.67 8.48
CA GLU A 159 -4.26 -15.77 8.95
C GLU A 159 -4.25 -16.09 10.44
N ASP A 160 -5.35 -15.84 11.11
CA ASP A 160 -5.59 -16.14 12.51
C ASP A 160 -4.76 -15.28 13.49
N ASP A 161 -4.77 -15.62 14.76
CA ASP A 161 -4.15 -14.92 15.89
C ASP A 161 -2.63 -14.72 15.79
N ALA A 162 -1.98 -15.23 14.74
CA ALA A 162 -0.55 -15.05 14.56
C ALA A 162 -0.15 -13.58 14.26
N LEU A 163 -1.06 -12.78 13.68
CA LEU A 163 -0.83 -11.36 13.41
C LEU A 163 -1.84 -10.49 14.16
N ARG A 164 -1.37 -9.79 15.18
CA ARG A 164 -2.18 -8.94 16.06
C ARG A 164 -1.86 -7.46 15.96
N LEU A 165 -0.74 -7.11 15.34
CA LEU A 165 -0.27 -5.73 15.24
C LEU A 165 0.35 -5.48 13.87
N VAL A 166 -0.10 -4.42 13.21
CA VAL A 166 0.56 -3.89 11.99
C VAL A 166 0.99 -2.45 12.28
N ILE A 167 2.28 -2.18 12.18
CA ILE A 167 2.83 -0.83 12.29
C ILE A 167 3.35 -0.40 10.93
N ILE A 168 2.93 0.78 10.48
CA ILE A 168 3.44 1.45 9.28
C ILE A 168 4.20 2.69 9.77
N ASP A 169 5.50 2.77 9.49
CA ASP A 169 6.40 3.78 10.05
C ASP A 169 6.03 5.21 9.68
N LYS A 170 5.52 5.41 8.48
CA LYS A 170 5.00 6.68 7.97
C LYS A 170 4.15 6.45 6.72
N MET A 171 3.42 7.47 6.28
CA MET A 171 2.60 7.38 5.07
C MET A 171 3.43 6.89 3.87
N PRO A 172 2.97 5.83 3.17
CA PRO A 172 3.75 5.17 2.11
C PRO A 172 3.67 5.90 0.76
N PHE A 173 4.09 7.17 0.73
CA PHE A 173 4.19 7.91 -0.51
C PHE A 173 5.22 7.28 -1.46
N THR A 174 4.90 7.27 -2.75
CA THR A 174 5.80 6.75 -3.78
C THR A 174 7.06 7.60 -3.86
N SER A 175 8.20 6.94 -3.89
CA SER A 175 9.48 7.63 -4.10
C SER A 175 9.53 8.27 -5.49
N PRO A 176 10.16 9.45 -5.64
CA PRO A 176 10.37 10.09 -6.94
C PRO A 176 11.02 9.14 -7.94
N GLY A 177 10.58 9.21 -9.19
CA GLY A 177 11.13 8.40 -10.27
C GLY A 177 10.63 8.85 -11.64
N PRO A 178 11.35 8.52 -12.73
CA PRO A 178 11.07 9.07 -14.05
C PRO A 178 9.63 8.88 -14.53
N LEU A 179 9.05 7.69 -14.29
CA LEU A 179 7.68 7.39 -14.68
C LEU A 179 6.67 8.19 -13.84
N PHE A 180 6.83 8.18 -12.53
CA PHE A 180 5.94 8.89 -11.61
C PHE A 180 5.98 10.39 -11.83
N ASP A 181 7.17 10.95 -12.06
CA ASP A 181 7.35 12.35 -12.40
C ASP A 181 6.72 12.71 -13.76
N ALA A 182 6.77 11.79 -14.73
CA ALA A 182 6.10 11.98 -16.02
C ALA A 182 4.57 11.99 -15.87
N GLN A 183 4.01 11.14 -15.04
CA GLN A 183 2.59 11.12 -14.72
C GLN A 183 2.15 12.43 -14.04
N LYS A 184 2.93 12.94 -13.07
CA LYS A 184 2.67 14.24 -12.43
C LYS A 184 2.66 15.38 -13.44
N ARG A 185 3.66 15.45 -14.33
CA ARG A 185 3.71 16.45 -15.39
C ARG A 185 2.52 16.36 -16.35
N HIS A 186 2.09 15.15 -16.67
CA HIS A 186 0.90 14.93 -17.49
C HIS A 186 -0.35 15.46 -16.81
N LEU A 187 -0.56 15.13 -15.54
CA LEU A 187 -1.70 15.61 -14.76
C LEU A 187 -1.72 17.12 -14.60
N SER A 188 -0.57 17.77 -14.39
CA SER A 188 -0.48 19.23 -14.32
C SER A 188 -0.92 19.88 -15.64
N ARG A 189 -0.47 19.35 -16.80
CA ARG A 189 -0.89 19.84 -18.11
C ARG A 189 -2.38 19.65 -18.35
N TYR A 190 -2.89 18.44 -18.06
CA TYR A 190 -4.31 18.12 -18.18
C TYR A 190 -5.18 19.07 -17.33
N ALA A 191 -4.79 19.32 -16.09
CA ALA A 191 -5.53 20.23 -15.21
C ALA A 191 -5.53 21.67 -15.75
N ALA A 192 -4.38 22.15 -16.24
CA ALA A 192 -4.28 23.49 -16.85
C ALA A 192 -5.17 23.63 -18.09
N GLU A 193 -5.22 22.61 -18.96
CA GLU A 193 -6.11 22.56 -20.13
C GLU A 193 -7.59 22.58 -19.75
N LYS A 194 -7.94 22.00 -18.59
CA LYS A 194 -9.29 22.05 -18.01
C LYS A 194 -9.61 23.34 -17.26
N GLY A 195 -8.67 24.31 -17.24
CA GLY A 195 -8.87 25.62 -16.64
C GLY A 195 -8.62 25.68 -15.14
N VAL A 196 -8.04 24.65 -14.53
CA VAL A 196 -7.58 24.67 -13.13
C VAL A 196 -6.42 25.65 -13.00
N LYS A 197 -6.41 26.50 -11.97
CA LYS A 197 -5.44 27.58 -11.79
C LYS A 197 -5.00 27.71 -10.32
N GLY A 198 -3.90 28.46 -10.14
CA GLY A 198 -3.41 28.85 -8.82
C GLY A 198 -3.04 27.63 -7.97
N ARG A 199 -3.41 27.70 -6.69
CA ARG A 199 -3.10 26.66 -5.69
C ARG A 199 -3.68 25.29 -6.06
N ASP A 200 -4.87 25.24 -6.66
CA ASP A 200 -5.50 23.98 -7.05
C ASP A 200 -4.71 23.29 -8.17
N LEU A 201 -4.12 24.04 -9.10
CA LEU A 201 -3.24 23.48 -10.12
C LEU A 201 -1.95 22.92 -9.51
N GLU A 202 -1.37 23.62 -8.56
CA GLU A 202 -0.14 23.19 -7.86
C GLU A 202 -0.37 21.85 -7.12
N TRP A 203 -1.50 21.71 -6.44
CA TRP A 203 -1.84 20.52 -5.66
C TRP A 203 -2.54 19.43 -6.47
N TYR A 204 -2.88 19.68 -7.74
CA TYR A 204 -3.63 18.73 -8.54
C TYR A 204 -2.94 17.37 -8.70
N PRO A 205 -1.64 17.29 -9.05
CA PRO A 205 -0.95 16.01 -9.13
C PRO A 205 -0.87 15.28 -7.79
N PHE A 206 -0.65 16.02 -6.69
CA PHE A 206 -0.61 15.44 -5.36
C PHE A 206 -1.96 14.79 -5.00
N ASN A 207 -3.05 15.51 -5.17
CA ASN A 207 -4.38 15.01 -4.83
C ASN A 207 -4.88 13.90 -5.76
N ASN A 208 -4.46 13.87 -7.03
CA ASN A 208 -4.96 12.96 -8.04
C ASN A 208 -4.00 11.82 -8.39
N LEU A 209 -2.80 11.78 -7.84
CA LEU A 209 -1.84 10.70 -8.03
C LEU A 209 -1.19 10.28 -6.72
N ASP A 210 -0.50 11.19 -6.00
CA ASP A 210 0.24 10.82 -4.79
C ASP A 210 -0.68 10.27 -3.70
N VAL A 211 -1.77 10.96 -3.39
CA VAL A 211 -2.73 10.56 -2.35
C VAL A 211 -3.46 9.27 -2.71
N PRO A 212 -4.01 9.07 -3.92
CA PRO A 212 -4.62 7.81 -4.32
C PRO A 212 -3.67 6.62 -4.22
N VAL A 213 -2.45 6.73 -4.74
CA VAL A 213 -1.45 5.65 -4.69
C VAL A 213 -1.06 5.35 -3.24
N MET A 214 -0.77 6.37 -2.44
CA MET A 214 -0.48 6.23 -1.01
C MET A 214 -1.63 5.55 -0.26
N THR A 215 -2.87 5.94 -0.53
CA THR A 215 -4.07 5.35 0.10
C THR A 215 -4.22 3.88 -0.25
N LEU A 216 -3.96 3.51 -1.51
CA LEU A 216 -3.95 2.11 -1.94
C LEU A 216 -2.92 1.29 -1.17
N ASP A 217 -1.68 1.77 -1.11
CA ASP A 217 -0.61 1.13 -0.36
C ASP A 217 -0.95 1.00 1.14
N LEU A 218 -1.49 2.06 1.73
CA LEU A 218 -1.91 2.04 3.14
C LEU A 218 -3.00 0.99 3.39
N LYS A 219 -4.01 0.91 2.53
CA LYS A 219 -5.06 -0.11 2.60
C LYS A 219 -4.49 -1.53 2.46
N GLN A 220 -3.54 -1.73 1.57
CA GLN A 220 -2.89 -3.03 1.40
C GLN A 220 -2.06 -3.43 2.63
N GLY A 221 -1.36 -2.47 3.25
CA GLY A 221 -0.60 -2.70 4.47
C GLY A 221 -1.51 -3.01 5.67
N ALA A 222 -2.48 -2.15 5.92
CA ALA A 222 -3.45 -2.32 7.03
C ALA A 222 -4.32 -3.57 6.86
N GLY A 223 -4.73 -3.88 5.63
CA GLY A 223 -5.53 -5.06 5.30
C GLY A 223 -4.82 -6.40 5.51
N ARG A 224 -3.60 -6.39 6.07
CA ARG A 224 -2.93 -7.60 6.53
C ARG A 224 -3.47 -8.08 7.87
N LEU A 225 -4.00 -7.16 8.68
CA LEU A 225 -4.43 -7.44 10.04
C LEU A 225 -5.71 -8.29 10.11
N ILE A 226 -6.71 -7.97 9.29
CA ILE A 226 -7.99 -8.71 9.28
C ILE A 226 -8.18 -9.35 7.92
N ARG A 227 -8.32 -10.68 7.89
CA ARG A 227 -8.45 -11.49 6.68
C ARG A 227 -9.56 -12.53 6.74
N THR A 228 -9.97 -12.89 7.93
CA THR A 228 -11.06 -13.83 8.15
C THR A 228 -12.12 -13.19 9.05
N GLN A 229 -13.30 -13.80 9.11
CA GLN A 229 -14.35 -13.35 10.03
C GLN A 229 -14.07 -13.69 11.50
N ARG A 230 -12.96 -14.39 11.76
CA ARG A 230 -12.55 -14.84 13.10
C ARG A 230 -11.37 -14.05 13.66
N ASP A 231 -10.73 -13.23 12.82
CA ASP A 231 -9.61 -12.36 13.23
C ASP A 231 -10.10 -11.22 14.12
#